data_6eac88b30eaf43dfe4df5543937f9851
#
_entry.id   6eac88b30eaf43dfe4df5543937f9851
#
_cell.length_a   1.000
_cell.length_b   1.000
_cell.length_c   1.000
_cell.angle_alpha   90.00
_cell.angle_beta   90.00
_cell.angle_gamma   90.00
#
_symmetry.space_group_name_H-M   'P 1'
#
loop_
_entity.id
_entity.type
_entity.pdbx_description
1 polymer ?
#
loop_
_entity_poly.entity_id
_entity_poly.type
_entity_poly.pdbx_seq_one_letter_code
_entity_poly.pdbx_strand_id
1 'polypeptide(L)'
;MEFLRGDRTEYDFKLTVDDSDALYDIALVAKVDRLSGEKGMGLEIRWYSPDNQIYIEKVWLPLEGRDGKLQPYRDGMRFRKEGDWHIRIYPRNSEVKLAGMGIVMKSCDGTR
;
A
#
# COMPACT_ATOMS: atom_id res chain seq x y z
N MET A 1 -0.90 -11.65 2.89
CA MET A 1 -1.34 -10.25 3.05
C MET A 1 -1.06 -9.78 4.46
N GLU A 2 -0.49 -8.61 4.61
CA GLU A 2 -0.36 -7.97 5.91
C GLU A 2 -1.50 -6.96 6.07
N PHE A 3 -2.10 -6.95 7.25
CA PHE A 3 -3.20 -6.05 7.55
C PHE A 3 -3.03 -5.50 8.97
N LEU A 4 -3.03 -4.17 9.08
CA LEU A 4 -2.90 -3.48 10.36
C LEU A 4 -4.25 -2.86 10.73
N ARG A 5 -4.75 -3.23 11.91
CA ARG A 5 -6.05 -2.78 12.40
C ARG A 5 -5.97 -1.41 13.05
N GLY A 6 -7.09 -0.72 13.01
CA GLY A 6 -7.28 0.54 13.70
C GLY A 6 -7.14 1.76 12.80
N ASP A 7 -7.61 2.87 13.34
CA ASP A 7 -7.52 4.17 12.69
C ASP A 7 -6.18 4.80 13.11
N ARG A 8 -5.18 4.60 12.28
CA ARG A 8 -3.81 5.00 12.60
C ARG A 8 -3.40 6.23 11.81
N THR A 9 -2.43 6.97 12.33
CA THR A 9 -1.81 8.08 11.61
C THR A 9 -0.87 7.55 10.52
N GLU A 10 -0.36 6.34 10.70
CA GLU A 10 0.49 5.68 9.70
C GLU A 10 0.35 4.17 9.76
N TYR A 11 0.57 3.55 8.61
CA TYR A 11 0.59 2.09 8.50
C TYR A 11 1.93 1.69 7.88
N ASP A 12 2.69 0.88 8.62
CA ASP A 12 4.06 0.52 8.28
C ASP A 12 4.13 -0.96 7.92
N PHE A 13 4.61 -1.26 6.70
CA PHE A 13 4.71 -2.62 6.20
C PHE A 13 6.13 -2.92 5.74
N LYS A 14 6.53 -4.18 5.90
CA LYS A 14 7.79 -4.67 5.37
C LYS A 14 7.51 -5.60 4.19
N LEU A 15 8.18 -5.36 3.08
CA LEU A 15 8.10 -6.21 1.90
C LEU A 15 9.49 -6.75 1.60
N THR A 16 9.61 -8.07 1.54
CA THR A 16 10.87 -8.70 1.22
C THR A 16 10.94 -9.01 -0.26
N VAL A 17 11.94 -8.46 -0.94
CA VAL A 17 12.18 -8.67 -2.37
C VAL A 17 13.30 -9.68 -2.50
N ASP A 18 12.96 -10.88 -2.96
CA ASP A 18 13.91 -11.98 -3.10
C ASP A 18 14.61 -11.98 -4.46
N ASP A 19 14.02 -11.35 -5.45
CA ASP A 19 14.53 -11.39 -6.82
C ASP A 19 14.30 -10.02 -7.47
N SER A 20 15.39 -9.29 -7.70
CA SER A 20 15.33 -7.97 -8.33
C SER A 20 15.00 -8.03 -9.82
N ASP A 21 15.08 -9.21 -10.45
CA ASP A 21 14.70 -9.40 -11.85
C ASP A 21 13.23 -9.73 -12.01
N ALA A 22 12.55 -10.09 -10.93
CA ALA A 22 11.13 -10.41 -10.96
C ALA A 22 10.28 -9.15 -11.01
N LEU A 23 9.08 -9.30 -11.54
CA LEU A 23 8.07 -8.25 -11.50
C LEU A 23 7.08 -8.56 -10.39
N TYR A 24 6.59 -7.52 -9.75
CA TYR A 24 5.66 -7.66 -8.62
C TYR A 24 4.42 -6.82 -8.84
N ASP A 25 3.29 -7.37 -8.44
CA ASP A 25 2.03 -6.64 -8.36
C ASP A 25 1.76 -6.30 -6.91
N ILE A 26 1.39 -5.06 -6.64
CA ILE A 26 1.11 -4.58 -5.30
C ILE A 26 -0.30 -4.01 -5.27
N ALA A 27 -1.08 -4.45 -4.28
CA ALA A 27 -2.43 -3.97 -4.06
C ALA A 27 -2.60 -3.50 -2.63
N LEU A 28 -3.49 -2.55 -2.45
CA LEU A 28 -3.85 -2.01 -1.14
C LEU A 28 -5.29 -2.40 -0.83
N VAL A 29 -5.59 -2.55 0.45
CA VAL A 29 -6.94 -2.74 0.94
C VAL A 29 -7.17 -1.79 2.11
N ALA A 30 -8.28 -1.08 2.09
CA ALA A 30 -8.69 -0.25 3.21
C ALA A 30 -10.03 -0.76 3.73
N LYS A 31 -10.12 -0.95 5.04
CA LYS A 31 -11.36 -1.27 5.71
C LYS A 31 -11.85 -0.01 6.39
N VAL A 32 -13.06 0.40 6.06
CA VAL A 32 -13.60 1.68 6.51
C VAL A 32 -14.52 1.43 7.70
N ASP A 33 -14.30 2.20 8.77
CA ASP A 33 -15.19 2.20 9.91
C ASP A 33 -16.30 3.24 9.69
N ARG A 34 -15.93 4.42 9.18
CA ARG A 34 -16.90 5.44 8.86
C ARG A 34 -16.47 6.27 7.67
N LEU A 35 -17.38 6.43 6.73
CA LEU A 35 -17.17 7.23 5.52
C LEU A 35 -18.24 8.33 5.50
N SER A 36 -17.86 9.53 5.92
CA SER A 36 -18.79 10.66 6.07
C SER A 36 -18.96 11.41 4.75
N GLY A 37 -19.57 10.74 3.76
CA GLY A 37 -19.80 11.36 2.45
C GLY A 37 -18.58 11.46 1.55
N GLU A 38 -17.44 10.99 2.02
CA GLU A 38 -16.22 11.01 1.23
C GLU A 38 -16.18 9.84 0.25
N LYS A 39 -15.71 10.09 -0.96
CA LYS A 39 -15.60 9.04 -1.99
C LYS A 39 -14.27 8.31 -1.95
N GLY A 40 -13.30 8.87 -1.24
CA GLY A 40 -11.98 8.29 -1.11
C GLY A 40 -11.11 9.15 -0.22
N MET A 41 -9.83 8.86 -0.21
CA MET A 41 -8.89 9.60 0.62
C MET A 41 -7.53 9.72 -0.06
N GLY A 42 -6.84 10.81 0.24
CA GLY A 42 -5.46 10.96 -0.16
C GLY A 42 -4.56 10.15 0.75
N LEU A 43 -3.52 9.57 0.16
CA LEU A 43 -2.47 8.87 0.89
C LEU A 43 -1.14 9.47 0.51
N GLU A 44 -0.26 9.63 1.49
CA GLU A 44 1.16 9.84 1.23
C GLU A 44 1.85 8.52 1.49
N ILE A 45 2.57 8.01 0.49
CA ILE A 45 3.23 6.71 0.58
C ILE A 45 4.72 6.93 0.50
N ARG A 46 5.45 6.43 1.48
CA ARG A 46 6.89 6.52 1.54
C ARG A 46 7.50 5.14 1.45
N TRP A 47 8.44 4.99 0.53
CA TRP A 47 9.19 3.77 0.31
C TRP A 47 10.60 3.94 0.84
N TYR A 48 11.03 3.00 1.65
CA TYR A 48 12.40 2.98 2.21
C TYR A 48 13.09 1.75 1.66
N SER A 49 14.14 1.95 0.88
CA SER A 49 14.88 0.86 0.26
C SER A 49 15.86 0.23 1.26
N PRO A 50 16.38 -0.99 0.96
CA PRO A 50 17.39 -1.62 1.82
C PRO A 50 18.67 -0.80 1.98
N ASP A 51 18.97 0.07 0.99
CA ASP A 51 20.15 0.93 1.01
C ASP A 51 19.83 2.38 1.41
N ASN A 52 18.75 2.57 2.17
CA ASN A 52 18.36 3.84 2.78
C ASN A 52 17.99 4.96 1.80
N GLN A 53 17.51 4.60 0.62
CA GLN A 53 16.90 5.56 -0.28
C GLN A 53 15.42 5.73 0.09
N ILE A 54 14.90 6.94 -0.07
CA ILE A 54 13.52 7.26 0.27
C ILE A 54 12.82 7.79 -0.97
N TYR A 55 11.65 7.22 -1.26
CA TYR A 55 10.79 7.65 -2.36
C TYR A 55 9.43 8.02 -1.77
N ILE A 56 8.93 9.19 -2.13
CA ILE A 56 7.66 9.71 -1.60
C ILE A 56 6.72 9.97 -2.76
N GLU A 57 5.49 9.50 -2.63
CA GLU A 57 4.45 9.81 -3.60
C GLU A 57 3.12 10.03 -2.92
N LYS A 58 2.23 10.71 -3.62
CA LYS A 58 0.87 10.95 -3.13
C LYS A 58 -0.09 10.29 -4.10
N VAL A 59 -1.03 9.52 -3.56
CA VAL A 59 -2.02 8.81 -4.36
C VAL A 59 -3.40 9.05 -3.77
N TRP A 60 -4.42 8.89 -4.63
CA TRP A 60 -5.81 8.91 -4.22
C TRP A 60 -6.32 7.49 -4.16
N LEU A 61 -6.90 7.11 -3.02
CA LEU A 61 -7.49 5.78 -2.83
C LEU A 61 -9.01 5.89 -2.82
N PRO A 62 -9.71 5.38 -3.83
CA PRO A 62 -11.16 5.32 -3.80
C PRO A 62 -11.64 4.42 -2.66
N LEU A 63 -12.71 4.83 -1.98
CA LEU A 63 -13.27 4.07 -0.85
C LEU A 63 -14.73 3.70 -1.07
N GLU A 64 -15.48 4.53 -1.79
CA GLU A 64 -16.89 4.29 -2.03
C GLU A 64 -17.09 2.99 -2.81
N GLY A 65 -17.82 2.05 -2.22
CA GLY A 65 -18.03 0.74 -2.81
C GLY A 65 -16.82 -0.16 -2.80
N ARG A 66 -15.74 0.21 -2.11
CA ARG A 66 -14.48 -0.52 -2.12
C ARG A 66 -14.04 -1.01 -0.75
N ASP A 67 -14.92 -0.96 0.24
CA ASP A 67 -14.60 -1.37 1.60
C ASP A 67 -14.13 -2.84 1.62
N GLY A 68 -12.93 -3.06 2.14
CA GLY A 68 -12.36 -4.40 2.26
C GLY A 68 -11.94 -5.04 0.94
N LYS A 69 -11.96 -4.31 -0.16
CA LYS A 69 -11.58 -4.83 -1.47
C LYS A 69 -10.14 -4.45 -1.82
N LEU A 70 -9.43 -5.37 -2.44
CA LEU A 70 -8.09 -5.10 -2.94
C LEU A 70 -8.16 -4.13 -4.12
N GLN A 71 -7.28 -3.14 -4.09
CA GLN A 71 -7.17 -2.16 -5.17
C GLN A 71 -5.75 -2.16 -5.70
N PRO A 72 -5.55 -2.30 -7.02
CA PRO A 72 -4.22 -2.26 -7.59
C PRO A 72 -3.51 -0.95 -7.29
N TYR A 73 -2.26 -1.05 -6.91
CA TYR A 73 -1.40 0.11 -6.67
C TYR A 73 -0.24 0.15 -7.64
N ARG A 74 0.43 -0.99 -7.82
CA ARG A 74 1.50 -1.13 -8.81
C ARG A 74 1.33 -2.46 -9.53
N ASP A 75 1.43 -2.42 -10.84
CA ASP A 75 1.38 -3.63 -11.67
C ASP A 75 2.71 -3.79 -12.39
N GLY A 76 3.32 -4.97 -12.23
CA GLY A 76 4.58 -5.29 -12.89
C GLY A 76 5.73 -4.39 -12.48
N MET A 77 5.81 -4.09 -11.20
CA MET A 77 6.89 -3.26 -10.65
C MET A 77 8.16 -4.08 -10.50
N ARG A 78 9.28 -3.51 -10.92
CA ARG A 78 10.58 -4.09 -10.70
C ARG A 78 11.30 -3.29 -9.62
N PHE A 79 11.77 -3.98 -8.60
CA PHE A 79 12.57 -3.36 -7.55
C PHE A 79 14.03 -3.35 -7.98
N ARG A 80 14.70 -2.23 -7.83
CA ARG A 80 16.09 -2.09 -8.23
C ARG A 80 17.06 -2.82 -7.30
N LYS A 81 16.60 -3.25 -6.12
CA LYS A 81 17.46 -3.90 -5.14
C LYS A 81 16.68 -4.93 -4.34
N GLU A 82 17.33 -6.07 -4.10
CA GLU A 82 16.81 -7.12 -3.24
C GLU A 82 16.98 -6.73 -1.78
N GLY A 83 16.17 -7.32 -0.93
CA GLY A 83 16.22 -7.12 0.50
C GLY A 83 14.88 -6.63 1.04
N ASP A 84 14.93 -6.10 2.25
CA ASP A 84 13.74 -5.63 2.94
C ASP A 84 13.45 -4.18 2.60
N TRP A 85 12.31 -3.97 1.97
CA TRP A 85 11.76 -2.65 1.72
C TRP A 85 10.70 -2.36 2.76
N HIS A 86 10.64 -1.11 3.23
CA HIS A 86 9.56 -0.66 4.11
C HIS A 86 8.69 0.31 3.35
N ILE A 87 7.38 0.17 3.54
CA ILE A 87 6.42 1.10 2.96
C ILE A 87 5.58 1.66 4.09
N ARG A 88 5.53 2.99 4.18
CA ARG A 88 4.70 3.69 5.16
C ARG A 88 3.62 4.45 4.45
N ILE A 89 2.40 4.26 4.90
CA ILE A 89 1.22 4.87 4.32
C ILE A 89 0.62 5.82 5.34
N TYR A 90 0.52 7.09 4.96
CA TYR A 90 -0.03 8.16 5.80
C TYR A 90 -1.37 8.60 5.22
N PRO A 91 -2.50 8.23 5.85
CA PRO A 91 -3.79 8.76 5.45
C PRO A 91 -3.85 10.29 5.64
N ARG A 92 -4.42 10.98 4.66
CA ARG A 92 -4.42 12.46 4.64
C ARG A 92 -5.81 13.06 4.81
N ASN A 93 -6.83 12.25 5.03
CA ASN A 93 -8.19 12.75 5.19
C ASN A 93 -8.74 12.38 6.55
N SER A 94 -8.93 13.39 7.42
CA SER A 94 -9.41 13.20 8.77
C SER A 94 -10.92 12.91 8.83
N GLU A 95 -11.66 13.13 7.75
CA GLU A 95 -13.09 12.84 7.70
C GLU A 95 -13.38 11.35 7.53
N VAL A 96 -12.40 10.60 7.07
CA VAL A 96 -12.51 9.15 6.89
C VAL A 96 -11.92 8.45 8.11
N LYS A 97 -12.72 7.58 8.72
CA LYS A 97 -12.23 6.75 9.82
C LYS A 97 -12.03 5.33 9.33
N LEU A 98 -10.79 4.86 9.44
CA LEU A 98 -10.43 3.53 8.97
C LEU A 98 -10.51 2.50 10.09
N ALA A 99 -10.97 1.29 9.76
CA ALA A 99 -10.86 0.14 10.65
C ALA A 99 -9.53 -0.58 10.44
N GLY A 100 -8.84 -0.30 9.36
CA GLY A 100 -7.54 -0.86 9.09
C GLY A 100 -7.11 -0.70 7.64
N MET A 101 -5.86 -1.04 7.37
CA MET A 101 -5.28 -1.00 6.04
C MET A 101 -4.34 -2.17 5.85
N GLY A 102 -4.30 -2.71 4.65
CA GLY A 102 -3.45 -3.84 4.31
C GLY A 102 -2.77 -3.68 2.97
N ILE A 103 -1.76 -4.52 2.76
CA ILE A 103 -1.00 -4.55 1.52
C ILE A 103 -0.75 -6.00 1.12
N VAL A 104 -0.78 -6.23 -0.19
CA VAL A 104 -0.45 -7.52 -0.80
C VAL A 104 0.59 -7.28 -1.86
N MET A 105 1.67 -8.06 -1.83
CA MET A 105 2.66 -8.08 -2.89
C MET A 105 2.75 -9.50 -3.44
N LYS A 106 2.60 -9.64 -4.74
CA LYS A 106 2.72 -10.92 -5.43
C LYS A 106 3.77 -10.85 -6.50
N SER A 107 4.63 -11.87 -6.55
CA SER A 107 5.53 -12.03 -7.66
C SER A 107 4.73 -12.35 -8.90
N CYS A 108 4.95 -11.60 -9.97
CA CYS A 108 4.39 -11.94 -11.26
C CYS A 108 5.14 -13.13 -11.79
N ASP A 109 4.40 -14.15 -12.18
CA ASP A 109 5.02 -15.32 -12.80
C ASP A 109 5.67 -14.94 -14.11
N GLY A 110 6.88 -15.41 -14.34
CA GLY A 110 7.60 -15.15 -15.58
C GLY A 110 6.97 -15.76 -16.82
N THR A 111 5.83 -16.42 -16.68
CA THR A 111 5.11 -17.02 -17.79
C THR A 111 4.14 -16.07 -18.48
N ARG A 112 4.13 -14.87 -18.10
CA ARG A 112 3.29 -13.88 -18.77
C ARG A 112 3.62 -13.73 -20.24
#